data_76a257999c4fefd67c3ed2602edbef48
#
_entry.id   76a257999c4fefd67c3ed2602edbef48
#
_cell.length_a   1.000
_cell.length_b   1.000
_cell.length_c   1.000
_cell.angle_alpha   90.00
_cell.angle_beta   90.00
_cell.angle_gamma   90.00
#
_symmetry.space_group_name_H-M   'P 1'
#
loop_
_entity.id
_entity.type
_entity.pdbx_description
1 polymer ?
#
loop_
_entity_poly.entity_id
_entity_poly.type
_entity_poly.pdbx_seq_one_letter_code
_entity_poly.pdbx_strand_id
1 'polypeptide(L)'
;MKFHIISIFPELFESWTSISMVKRAREWWVFDIDFINPRDFTTDKHKTVDDRVYGWGEWLLLKAKPIIDSIESVISWLGLWAKFMVLYPSPSDNYYNQTHAHKFAMSDYADIIIICWRYEWIDHRFELYMQDHYGEQFIKISLWHFVVYGGEVPSMMIMESIIRLLPDGTHKPPQIESYYPAHGLDYVEFPHYTRPDDVYGYIVPDVLLSWHHKNIDKHRGLE
;
A
#
# COMPACT_ATOMS: atom_id res chain seq x y z
N MET A 1 -2.58 2.90 13.29
CA MET A 1 -2.91 3.43 11.95
C MET A 1 -4.15 2.73 11.44
N LYS A 2 -5.06 3.44 10.77
CA LYS A 2 -6.27 2.84 10.19
C LYS A 2 -6.32 3.07 8.68
N PHE A 3 -6.67 2.02 7.94
CA PHE A 3 -6.86 2.08 6.50
C PHE A 3 -8.35 2.03 6.16
N HIS A 4 -8.80 2.93 5.31
CA HIS A 4 -10.17 3.00 4.80
C HIS A 4 -10.12 2.69 3.29
N ILE A 5 -10.60 1.52 2.91
CA ILE A 5 -10.50 1.03 1.54
C ILE A 5 -11.80 1.29 0.80
N ILE A 6 -11.74 2.17 -0.18
CA ILE A 6 -12.85 2.43 -1.10
C ILE A 6 -12.76 1.39 -2.23
N SER A 7 -13.59 0.37 -2.20
CA SER A 7 -13.58 -0.70 -3.21
C SER A 7 -14.97 -1.28 -3.43
N ILE A 8 -15.24 -1.67 -4.68
CA ILE A 8 -16.45 -2.42 -5.06
C ILE A 8 -16.30 -3.95 -4.90
N PHE A 9 -15.08 -4.41 -4.50
CA PHE A 9 -14.75 -5.81 -4.24
C PHE A 9 -13.94 -5.97 -2.95
N PRO A 10 -14.49 -5.61 -1.79
CA PRO A 10 -13.78 -5.69 -0.51
C PRO A 10 -13.36 -7.11 -0.15
N GLU A 11 -14.06 -8.13 -0.65
CA GLU A 11 -13.78 -9.56 -0.43
C GLU A 11 -12.39 -9.99 -0.93
N LEU A 12 -11.77 -9.26 -1.84
CA LEU A 12 -10.41 -9.53 -2.29
C LEU A 12 -9.36 -9.38 -1.18
N PHE A 13 -9.66 -8.61 -0.16
CA PHE A 13 -8.77 -8.41 0.98
C PHE A 13 -8.90 -9.47 2.08
N GLU A 14 -9.97 -10.27 2.08
CA GLU A 14 -10.28 -11.22 3.17
C GLU A 14 -9.17 -12.25 3.38
N SER A 15 -8.70 -12.89 2.32
CA SER A 15 -7.65 -13.91 2.43
C SER A 15 -6.32 -13.31 2.88
N TRP A 16 -5.96 -12.13 2.35
CA TRP A 16 -4.73 -11.42 2.69
C TRP A 16 -4.72 -10.97 4.16
N THR A 17 -5.82 -10.42 4.67
CA THR A 17 -5.94 -9.96 6.07
C THR A 17 -6.08 -11.08 7.08
N SER A 18 -6.34 -12.33 6.64
CA SER A 18 -6.62 -13.49 7.50
C SER A 18 -5.43 -14.41 7.71
N ILE A 19 -4.27 -14.15 7.08
CA ILE A 19 -3.11 -15.05 7.11
C ILE A 19 -1.82 -14.35 7.54
N SER A 20 -0.87 -15.16 8.06
CA SER A 20 0.52 -14.80 8.34
C SER A 20 0.70 -13.54 9.18
N MET A 21 1.68 -12.70 8.81
CA MET A 21 2.09 -11.52 9.57
C MET A 21 1.04 -10.40 9.54
N VAL A 22 0.31 -10.26 8.44
CA VAL A 22 -0.77 -9.26 8.32
C VAL A 22 -1.88 -9.54 9.33
N LYS A 23 -2.30 -10.82 9.45
CA LYS A 23 -3.26 -11.23 10.47
C LYS A 23 -2.78 -10.89 11.88
N ARG A 24 -1.54 -11.24 12.21
CA ARG A 24 -0.95 -10.95 13.54
C ARG A 24 -0.90 -9.46 13.83
N ALA A 25 -0.46 -8.64 12.87
CA ALA A 25 -0.41 -7.20 13.02
C ALA A 25 -1.79 -6.62 13.32
N ARG A 26 -2.84 -7.15 12.67
CA ARG A 26 -4.22 -6.76 12.93
C ARG A 26 -4.70 -7.21 14.33
N GLU A 27 -4.44 -8.45 14.71
CA GLU A 27 -4.78 -9.00 16.04
C GLU A 27 -4.08 -8.25 17.18
N TRP A 28 -2.89 -7.71 16.93
CA TRP A 28 -2.12 -6.92 17.90
C TRP A 28 -2.41 -5.40 17.82
N TRP A 29 -3.45 -5.00 17.06
CA TRP A 29 -3.89 -3.61 16.93
C TRP A 29 -2.83 -2.66 16.36
N VAL A 30 -1.85 -3.17 15.62
CA VAL A 30 -0.86 -2.36 14.91
C VAL A 30 -1.53 -1.52 13.84
N PHE A 31 -2.51 -2.10 13.15
CA PHE A 31 -3.39 -1.40 12.21
C PHE A 31 -4.81 -1.92 12.28
N ASP A 32 -5.74 -1.13 11.76
CA ASP A 32 -7.12 -1.53 11.50
C ASP A 32 -7.50 -1.25 10.04
N ILE A 33 -8.56 -1.86 9.55
CA ILE A 33 -9.03 -1.73 8.17
C ILE A 33 -10.55 -1.70 8.12
N ASP A 34 -11.09 -0.68 7.45
CA ASP A 34 -12.50 -0.58 7.10
C ASP A 34 -12.68 -0.64 5.59
N PHE A 35 -13.80 -1.21 5.16
CA PHE A 35 -14.17 -1.28 3.76
C PHE A 35 -15.41 -0.45 3.50
N ILE A 36 -15.32 0.45 2.53
CA ILE A 36 -16.42 1.32 2.09
C ILE A 36 -16.74 0.97 0.64
N ASN A 37 -17.97 0.52 0.39
CA ASN A 37 -18.39 0.16 -0.95
C ASN A 37 -19.12 1.34 -1.63
N PRO A 38 -18.58 1.88 -2.73
CA PRO A 38 -19.21 2.98 -3.46
C PRO A 38 -20.65 2.68 -3.94
N ARG A 39 -21.01 1.41 -4.05
CA ARG A 39 -22.39 1.01 -4.39
C ARG A 39 -23.43 1.45 -3.36
N ASP A 40 -23.01 1.66 -2.12
CA ASP A 40 -23.91 2.09 -1.05
C ASP A 40 -24.22 3.60 -1.10
N PHE A 41 -23.49 4.33 -1.96
CA PHE A 41 -23.67 5.76 -2.22
C PHE A 41 -24.39 6.04 -3.55
N THR A 42 -24.99 5.04 -4.16
CA THR A 42 -25.83 5.17 -5.36
C THR A 42 -27.31 5.25 -4.97
N THR A 43 -28.09 5.95 -5.77
CA THR A 43 -29.54 6.14 -5.53
C THR A 43 -30.43 5.25 -6.39
N ASP A 44 -29.85 4.61 -7.40
CA ASP A 44 -30.58 3.75 -8.31
C ASP A 44 -30.76 2.32 -7.75
N LYS A 45 -31.83 1.66 -8.19
CA LYS A 45 -32.19 0.29 -7.74
C LYS A 45 -31.09 -0.75 -7.96
N HIS A 46 -30.26 -0.57 -8.98
CA HIS A 46 -29.21 -1.52 -9.37
C HIS A 46 -27.86 -1.21 -8.72
N LYS A 47 -27.78 -0.15 -7.92
CA LYS A 47 -26.53 0.31 -7.28
C LYS A 47 -25.37 0.48 -8.29
N THR A 48 -25.67 1.15 -9.41
CA THR A 48 -24.79 1.26 -10.57
C THR A 48 -23.67 2.30 -10.30
N VAL A 49 -22.42 1.85 -10.27
CA VAL A 49 -21.25 2.68 -9.99
C VAL A 49 -20.45 3.05 -11.24
N ASP A 50 -20.81 2.52 -12.40
CA ASP A 50 -20.13 2.73 -13.67
C ASP A 50 -21.10 3.25 -14.75
N ASP A 51 -20.54 3.80 -15.82
CA ASP A 51 -21.29 4.25 -16.99
C ASP A 51 -20.38 4.34 -18.22
N ARG A 52 -20.96 4.53 -19.39
CA ARG A 52 -20.24 4.71 -20.66
C ARG A 52 -19.49 6.02 -20.68
N VAL A 53 -18.29 6.00 -21.28
CA VAL A 53 -17.48 7.18 -21.48
C VAL A 53 -18.14 8.14 -22.50
N TYR A 54 -18.03 9.43 -22.26
CA TYR A 54 -18.33 10.43 -23.29
C TYR A 54 -17.28 10.40 -24.39
N GLY A 55 -17.66 10.73 -25.63
CA GLY A 55 -16.73 10.82 -26.76
C GLY A 55 -16.56 9.52 -27.56
N TRP A 56 -17.57 8.65 -27.59
CA TRP A 56 -17.63 7.44 -28.44
C TRP A 56 -16.65 6.31 -28.08
N GLY A 57 -16.34 6.13 -26.78
CA GLY A 57 -15.59 4.97 -26.31
C GLY A 57 -16.49 3.78 -25.98
N GLU A 58 -15.98 2.56 -26.15
CA GLU A 58 -16.65 1.30 -25.71
C GLU A 58 -16.42 1.01 -24.22
N TRP A 59 -15.62 1.84 -23.55
CA TRP A 59 -15.16 1.64 -22.20
C TRP A 59 -16.19 2.04 -21.16
N LEU A 60 -16.13 1.37 -20.00
CA LEU A 60 -16.88 1.75 -18.81
C LEU A 60 -15.95 2.46 -17.83
N LEU A 61 -16.44 3.54 -17.23
CA LEU A 61 -15.75 4.31 -16.19
C LEU A 61 -16.53 4.22 -14.88
N LEU A 62 -15.80 4.17 -13.76
CA LEU A 62 -16.42 4.43 -12.46
C LEU A 62 -16.90 5.88 -12.40
N LYS A 63 -18.13 6.08 -11.92
CA LYS A 63 -18.73 7.40 -11.72
C LYS A 63 -18.02 8.15 -10.60
N ALA A 64 -17.70 9.43 -10.82
CA ALA A 64 -17.06 10.28 -9.80
C ALA A 64 -17.88 10.37 -8.52
N LYS A 65 -19.20 10.61 -8.64
CA LYS A 65 -20.06 10.91 -7.48
C LYS A 65 -20.07 9.80 -6.42
N PRO A 66 -20.34 8.52 -6.71
CA PRO A 66 -20.31 7.46 -5.68
C PRO A 66 -18.94 7.33 -5.00
N ILE A 67 -17.84 7.56 -5.72
CA ILE A 67 -16.49 7.51 -5.16
C ILE A 67 -16.28 8.70 -4.23
N ILE A 68 -16.60 9.92 -4.67
CA ILE A 68 -16.49 11.12 -3.84
C ILE A 68 -17.34 10.98 -2.57
N ASP A 69 -18.61 10.64 -2.70
CA ASP A 69 -19.52 10.49 -1.56
C ASP A 69 -19.01 9.47 -0.54
N SER A 70 -18.41 8.37 -1.01
CA SER A 70 -17.81 7.36 -0.12
C SER A 70 -16.59 7.90 0.65
N ILE A 71 -15.75 8.69 0.01
CA ILE A 71 -14.60 9.34 0.65
C ILE A 71 -15.06 10.39 1.65
N GLU A 72 -15.99 11.25 1.24
CA GLU A 72 -16.57 12.28 2.10
C GLU A 72 -17.24 11.70 3.35
N SER A 73 -17.86 10.52 3.24
CA SER A 73 -18.45 9.83 4.38
C SER A 73 -17.40 9.45 5.43
N VAL A 74 -16.23 8.99 4.98
CA VAL A 74 -15.08 8.68 5.87
C VAL A 74 -14.57 9.97 6.51
N ILE A 75 -14.27 10.99 5.70
CA ILE A 75 -13.69 12.24 6.18
C ILE A 75 -14.63 12.94 7.18
N SER A 76 -15.94 12.94 6.89
CA SER A 76 -16.96 13.48 7.81
C SER A 76 -16.99 12.73 9.15
N TRP A 77 -16.81 11.40 9.13
CA TRP A 77 -16.75 10.59 10.34
C TRP A 77 -15.46 10.84 11.15
N LEU A 78 -14.31 11.06 10.46
CA LEU A 78 -13.04 11.36 11.11
C LEU A 78 -13.08 12.72 11.86
N GLY A 79 -13.81 13.69 11.35
CA GLY A 79 -13.99 15.01 11.96
C GLY A 79 -12.95 16.05 11.55
N LEU A 80 -13.18 17.30 11.96
CA LEU A 80 -12.46 18.49 11.46
C LEU A 80 -10.95 18.53 11.76
N TRP A 81 -10.48 17.80 12.76
CA TRP A 81 -9.08 17.85 13.20
C TRP A 81 -8.29 16.59 12.86
N ALA A 82 -8.92 15.66 12.16
CA ALA A 82 -8.26 14.41 11.78
C ALA A 82 -7.13 14.67 10.77
N LYS A 83 -6.00 14.04 11.02
CA LYS A 83 -4.89 14.01 10.05
C LYS A 83 -5.03 12.74 9.22
N PHE A 84 -5.38 12.89 7.96
CA PHE A 84 -5.54 11.80 7.01
C PHE A 84 -4.84 12.09 5.69
N MET A 85 -4.58 11.05 4.92
CA MET A 85 -4.20 11.16 3.51
C MET A 85 -5.11 10.29 2.64
N VAL A 86 -5.25 10.68 1.38
CA VAL A 86 -5.99 9.94 0.37
C VAL A 86 -5.02 9.47 -0.69
N LEU A 87 -4.85 8.16 -0.83
CA LEU A 87 -3.97 7.54 -1.81
C LEU A 87 -4.78 7.01 -2.99
N TYR A 88 -4.36 7.39 -4.18
CA TYR A 88 -4.94 6.89 -5.42
C TYR A 88 -3.88 6.17 -6.26
N PRO A 89 -3.79 4.82 -6.17
CA PRO A 89 -2.96 4.03 -7.05
C PRO A 89 -3.40 4.22 -8.51
N SER A 90 -2.59 4.90 -9.28
CA SER A 90 -2.87 5.19 -10.69
C SER A 90 -1.57 5.51 -11.43
N PRO A 91 -1.51 5.42 -12.76
CA PRO A 91 -0.36 5.90 -13.50
C PRO A 91 -0.07 7.37 -13.19
N SER A 92 1.14 7.64 -12.74
CA SER A 92 1.63 8.99 -12.42
C SER A 92 3.16 8.96 -12.42
N ASP A 93 3.79 10.13 -12.40
CA ASP A 93 5.25 10.26 -12.27
C ASP A 93 5.74 10.10 -10.81
N ASN A 94 4.83 9.96 -9.87
CA ASN A 94 5.12 9.73 -8.45
C ASN A 94 5.22 8.22 -8.17
N TYR A 95 6.41 7.66 -8.34
CA TYR A 95 6.66 6.22 -8.17
C TYR A 95 6.81 5.85 -6.70
N TYR A 96 5.98 4.91 -6.26
CA TYR A 96 6.05 4.36 -4.92
C TYR A 96 7.33 3.55 -4.72
N ASN A 97 7.99 3.78 -3.58
CA ASN A 97 9.19 3.06 -3.18
C ASN A 97 9.31 2.99 -1.65
N GLN A 98 10.37 2.37 -1.15
CA GLN A 98 10.58 2.18 0.28
C GLN A 98 10.64 3.49 1.07
N THR A 99 11.15 4.58 0.47
CA THR A 99 11.15 5.91 1.12
C THR A 99 9.73 6.43 1.35
N HIS A 100 8.81 6.21 0.40
CA HIS A 100 7.40 6.55 0.58
C HIS A 100 6.76 5.72 1.71
N ALA A 101 7.03 4.40 1.74
CA ALA A 101 6.55 3.54 2.82
C ALA A 101 7.00 4.04 4.20
N HIS A 102 8.28 4.37 4.36
CA HIS A 102 8.81 4.96 5.59
C HIS A 102 8.17 6.30 5.93
N LYS A 103 8.05 7.20 4.94
CA LYS A 103 7.39 8.50 5.13
C LYS A 103 5.95 8.35 5.64
N PHE A 104 5.19 7.43 5.05
CA PHE A 104 3.80 7.20 5.45
C PHE A 104 3.69 6.52 6.82
N ALA A 105 4.52 5.51 7.08
CA ALA A 105 4.54 4.83 8.38
C ALA A 105 4.94 5.73 9.54
N MET A 106 5.84 6.71 9.32
CA MET A 106 6.34 7.63 10.33
C MET A 106 5.61 8.99 10.33
N SER A 107 4.59 9.14 9.49
CA SER A 107 3.79 10.36 9.44
C SER A 107 2.85 10.48 10.63
N ASP A 108 2.36 11.70 10.85
CA ASP A 108 1.31 11.98 11.83
C ASP A 108 -0.10 11.59 11.36
N TYR A 109 -0.21 10.98 10.19
CA TYR A 109 -1.50 10.53 9.67
C TYR A 109 -1.96 9.28 10.42
N ALA A 110 -3.07 9.40 11.13
CA ALA A 110 -3.71 8.27 11.80
C ALA A 110 -4.52 7.41 10.83
N ASP A 111 -5.03 8.04 9.77
CA ASP A 111 -5.96 7.47 8.81
C ASP A 111 -5.45 7.61 7.37
N ILE A 112 -5.52 6.51 6.62
CA ILE A 112 -5.16 6.46 5.21
C ILE A 112 -6.35 5.93 4.42
N ILE A 113 -6.89 6.74 3.53
CA ILE A 113 -7.98 6.37 2.62
C ILE A 113 -7.33 5.92 1.31
N ILE A 114 -7.60 4.69 0.86
CA ILE A 114 -7.06 4.16 -0.40
C ILE A 114 -8.19 3.86 -1.37
N ILE A 115 -8.07 4.35 -2.60
CA ILE A 115 -9.11 4.26 -3.63
C ILE A 115 -8.75 3.16 -4.61
N CYS A 116 -9.56 2.10 -4.63
CA CYS A 116 -9.42 1.02 -5.59
C CYS A 116 -10.30 1.29 -6.80
N TRP A 117 -9.66 1.57 -7.92
CA TRP A 117 -10.35 1.72 -9.19
C TRP A 117 -10.60 0.35 -9.84
N ARG A 118 -11.63 0.31 -10.70
CA ARG A 118 -11.98 -0.83 -11.55
C ARG A 118 -12.41 -0.33 -12.92
N TYR A 119 -12.68 -1.24 -13.84
CA TYR A 119 -12.92 -0.93 -15.25
C TYR A 119 -11.67 -0.27 -15.86
N GLU A 120 -11.85 0.74 -16.73
CA GLU A 120 -10.69 1.43 -17.32
C GLU A 120 -10.14 2.51 -16.38
N TRP A 121 -11.02 3.33 -15.79
CA TRP A 121 -10.64 4.48 -14.94
C TRP A 121 -11.81 4.91 -14.05
N ILE A 122 -11.54 5.90 -13.22
CA ILE A 122 -12.56 6.74 -12.58
C ILE A 122 -12.77 7.99 -13.44
N ASP A 123 -14.01 8.47 -13.56
CA ASP A 123 -14.32 9.75 -14.20
C ASP A 123 -13.42 10.86 -13.65
N HIS A 124 -12.72 11.56 -14.53
CA HIS A 124 -11.70 12.54 -14.18
C HIS A 124 -12.18 13.67 -13.25
N ARG A 125 -13.48 13.95 -13.20
CA ARG A 125 -14.06 14.90 -12.25
C ARG A 125 -13.81 14.52 -10.80
N PHE A 126 -13.60 13.23 -10.51
CA PHE A 126 -13.12 12.77 -9.22
C PHE A 126 -11.75 13.36 -8.87
N GLU A 127 -10.76 13.27 -9.76
CA GLU A 127 -9.42 13.81 -9.51
C GLU A 127 -9.45 15.34 -9.33
N LEU A 128 -10.21 16.05 -10.18
CA LEU A 128 -10.37 17.49 -10.08
C LEU A 128 -10.97 17.88 -8.71
N TYR A 129 -12.00 17.19 -8.28
CA TYR A 129 -12.63 17.43 -6.99
C TYR A 129 -11.64 17.20 -5.83
N MET A 130 -10.93 16.07 -5.84
CA MET A 130 -9.99 15.74 -4.79
C MET A 130 -8.82 16.72 -4.72
N GLN A 131 -8.32 17.17 -5.87
CA GLN A 131 -7.24 18.15 -5.92
C GLN A 131 -7.69 19.52 -5.39
N ASP A 132 -8.89 19.94 -5.73
CA ASP A 132 -9.45 21.25 -5.33
C ASP A 132 -9.75 21.31 -3.82
N HIS A 133 -10.26 20.22 -3.24
CA HIS A 133 -10.69 20.20 -1.83
C HIS A 133 -9.61 19.73 -0.85
N TYR A 134 -8.69 18.84 -1.28
CA TYR A 134 -7.74 18.16 -0.40
C TYR A 134 -6.27 18.42 -0.76
N GLY A 135 -5.98 18.98 -1.93
CA GLY A 135 -4.64 19.43 -2.31
C GLY A 135 -3.54 18.40 -2.03
N GLU A 136 -2.62 18.72 -1.13
CA GLU A 136 -1.48 17.87 -0.76
C GLU A 136 -1.86 16.57 -0.02
N GLN A 137 -3.07 16.50 0.54
CA GLN A 137 -3.56 15.28 1.19
C GLN A 137 -4.00 14.23 0.16
N PHE A 138 -4.29 14.62 -1.07
CA PHE A 138 -4.62 13.72 -2.18
C PHE A 138 -3.37 13.38 -2.98
N ILE A 139 -2.92 12.14 -2.91
CA ILE A 139 -1.66 11.69 -3.49
C ILE A 139 -1.95 10.61 -4.53
N LYS A 140 -1.68 10.93 -5.80
CA LYS A 140 -1.61 9.94 -6.88
C LYS A 140 -0.26 9.23 -6.80
N ILE A 141 -0.28 7.90 -6.91
CA ILE A 141 0.93 7.10 -6.73
C ILE A 141 0.96 5.94 -7.73
N SER A 142 2.08 5.74 -8.39
CA SER A 142 2.29 4.63 -9.33
C SER A 142 3.20 3.58 -8.72
N LEU A 143 2.83 2.30 -8.81
CA LEU A 143 3.70 1.22 -8.37
C LEU A 143 4.79 0.88 -9.39
N TRP A 144 4.57 1.09 -10.67
CA TRP A 144 5.51 0.91 -11.79
C TRP A 144 4.81 0.98 -13.14
N HIS A 145 5.57 0.75 -14.23
CA HIS A 145 5.09 0.78 -15.61
C HIS A 145 4.41 -0.52 -16.03
N PHE A 146 3.38 -0.95 -15.32
CA PHE A 146 2.52 -2.07 -15.72
C PHE A 146 1.06 -1.76 -15.41
N VAL A 147 0.16 -2.46 -16.09
CA VAL A 147 -1.28 -2.29 -15.91
C VAL A 147 -1.85 -3.52 -15.21
N VAL A 148 -2.74 -3.32 -14.25
CA VAL A 148 -3.47 -4.35 -13.52
C VAL A 148 -4.97 -4.13 -13.64
N TYR A 149 -5.78 -5.14 -13.34
CA TYR A 149 -7.23 -5.08 -13.46
C TYR A 149 -7.93 -4.13 -12.49
N GLY A 150 -7.25 -3.62 -11.47
CA GLY A 150 -7.85 -2.73 -10.48
C GLY A 150 -6.89 -2.34 -9.37
N GLY A 151 -7.35 -1.45 -8.51
CA GLY A 151 -6.56 -0.84 -7.44
C GLY A 151 -6.36 -1.71 -6.20
N GLU A 152 -7.05 -2.86 -6.05
CA GLU A 152 -7.01 -3.64 -4.82
C GLU A 152 -5.63 -4.27 -4.56
N VAL A 153 -5.03 -4.91 -5.57
CA VAL A 153 -3.68 -5.50 -5.45
C VAL A 153 -2.62 -4.42 -5.19
N PRO A 154 -2.57 -3.31 -5.95
CA PRO A 154 -1.74 -2.16 -5.60
C PRO A 154 -1.92 -1.67 -4.16
N SER A 155 -3.15 -1.58 -3.70
CA SER A 155 -3.47 -1.15 -2.33
C SER A 155 -2.90 -2.10 -1.28
N MET A 156 -3.01 -3.41 -1.47
CA MET A 156 -2.42 -4.41 -0.58
C MET A 156 -0.90 -4.26 -0.50
N MET A 157 -0.20 -4.05 -1.62
CA MET A 157 1.26 -3.84 -1.65
C MET A 157 1.66 -2.58 -0.88
N ILE A 158 0.94 -1.47 -1.07
CA ILE A 158 1.17 -0.22 -0.33
C ILE A 158 0.94 -0.44 1.17
N MET A 159 -0.19 -1.04 1.53
CA MET A 159 -0.52 -1.31 2.93
C MET A 159 0.51 -2.21 3.61
N GLU A 160 0.89 -3.33 2.98
CA GLU A 160 1.85 -4.28 3.56
C GLU A 160 3.22 -3.62 3.80
N SER A 161 3.70 -2.83 2.84
CA SER A 161 4.97 -2.12 2.99
C SER A 161 4.95 -1.07 4.11
N ILE A 162 3.79 -0.43 4.37
CA ILE A 162 3.60 0.51 5.48
C ILE A 162 3.49 -0.27 6.81
N ILE A 163 2.64 -1.30 6.87
CA ILE A 163 2.36 -2.07 8.09
C ILE A 163 3.64 -2.67 8.68
N ARG A 164 4.56 -3.17 7.84
CA ARG A 164 5.86 -3.69 8.28
C ARG A 164 6.70 -2.68 9.05
N LEU A 165 6.52 -1.39 8.78
CA LEU A 165 7.32 -0.30 9.32
C LEU A 165 6.68 0.35 10.55
N LEU A 166 5.42 0.05 10.84
CA LEU A 166 4.73 0.64 11.98
C LEU A 166 5.39 0.23 13.30
N PRO A 167 5.47 1.15 14.29
CA PRO A 167 5.86 0.82 15.64
C PRO A 167 4.99 -0.31 16.19
N ASP A 168 5.59 -1.22 16.96
CA ASP A 168 4.93 -2.41 17.49
C ASP A 168 4.43 -3.42 16.45
N GLY A 169 4.83 -3.23 15.19
CA GLY A 169 4.64 -4.22 14.13
C GLY A 169 5.31 -5.55 14.47
N THR A 170 4.86 -6.60 13.81
CA THR A 170 5.33 -7.97 14.02
C THR A 170 6.80 -8.18 13.63
N HIS A 171 7.38 -7.23 12.95
CA HIS A 171 8.78 -7.27 12.53
C HIS A 171 9.35 -5.85 12.48
N LYS A 172 10.46 -5.62 13.19
CA LYS A 172 11.27 -4.40 12.98
C LYS A 172 12.23 -4.71 11.83
N PRO A 173 12.11 -4.04 10.69
CA PRO A 173 13.07 -4.23 9.61
C PRO A 173 14.47 -3.89 10.13
N PRO A 174 15.46 -4.77 9.95
CA PRO A 174 16.83 -4.46 10.31
C PRO A 174 17.32 -3.26 9.50
N GLN A 175 18.15 -2.43 10.11
CA GLN A 175 18.73 -1.25 9.42
C GLN A 175 19.57 -1.61 8.17
N ILE A 176 19.89 -2.89 8.00
CA ILE A 176 20.62 -3.45 6.86
C ILE A 176 19.70 -4.05 5.78
N GLU A 177 18.39 -3.86 5.89
CA GLU A 177 17.44 -4.36 4.90
C GLU A 177 17.60 -3.64 3.56
N SER A 178 17.38 -4.37 2.45
CA SER A 178 17.39 -3.82 1.10
C SER A 178 16.48 -2.59 1.00
N TYR A 179 16.93 -1.57 0.25
CA TYR A 179 16.21 -0.31 0.04
C TYR A 179 15.96 0.51 1.30
N TYR A 180 16.64 0.20 2.42
CA TYR A 180 16.51 1.01 3.62
C TYR A 180 16.96 2.45 3.35
N PRO A 181 16.16 3.50 3.69
CA PRO A 181 16.39 4.86 3.21
C PRO A 181 17.76 5.45 3.54
N ALA A 182 18.36 5.06 4.66
CA ALA A 182 19.70 5.54 5.04
C ALA A 182 20.82 5.01 4.14
N HIS A 183 20.61 3.90 3.43
CA HIS A 183 21.58 3.30 2.50
C HIS A 183 21.27 3.63 1.04
N GLY A 184 20.10 4.22 0.75
CA GLY A 184 19.63 4.53 -0.60
C GLY A 184 18.83 3.40 -1.25
N LEU A 185 18.10 3.77 -2.30
CA LEU A 185 17.17 2.84 -2.98
C LEU A 185 17.87 1.79 -3.86
N ASP A 186 19.17 1.93 -4.09
CA ASP A 186 19.98 0.96 -4.85
C ASP A 186 20.64 -0.08 -3.93
N TYR A 187 20.57 0.10 -2.61
CA TYR A 187 21.14 -0.83 -1.66
C TYR A 187 20.35 -2.14 -1.63
N VAL A 188 21.04 -3.23 -1.83
CA VAL A 188 20.53 -4.59 -1.67
C VAL A 188 21.36 -5.29 -0.60
N GLU A 189 20.70 -5.88 0.39
CA GLU A 189 21.37 -6.62 1.44
C GLU A 189 22.14 -7.84 0.91
N PHE A 190 23.12 -8.27 1.67
CA PHE A 190 23.96 -9.42 1.33
C PHE A 190 23.17 -10.73 1.33
N PRO A 191 23.66 -11.78 0.62
CA PRO A 191 23.04 -13.10 0.62
C PRO A 191 22.98 -13.73 2.01
N HIS A 192 21.86 -14.31 2.36
CA HIS A 192 21.64 -15.04 3.60
C HIS A 192 21.65 -16.54 3.37
N TYR A 193 22.18 -17.29 4.35
CA TYR A 193 22.26 -18.75 4.32
C TYR A 193 21.58 -19.35 5.55
N THR A 194 20.96 -20.52 5.39
CA THR A 194 20.33 -21.29 6.46
C THR A 194 20.75 -22.75 6.40
N ARG A 195 20.31 -23.54 7.35
CA ARG A 195 20.59 -24.98 7.45
C ARG A 195 19.81 -25.80 6.43
N PRO A 196 20.39 -26.89 5.94
CA PRO A 196 21.75 -27.43 6.22
C PRO A 196 22.84 -26.61 5.52
N ASP A 197 24.11 -26.83 5.93
CA ASP A 197 25.31 -26.12 5.39
C ASP A 197 25.70 -26.58 3.98
N ASP A 198 25.23 -27.73 3.53
CA ASP A 198 25.37 -28.23 2.16
C ASP A 198 23.99 -28.55 1.58
N VAL A 199 23.70 -27.95 0.44
CA VAL A 199 22.53 -28.27 -0.37
C VAL A 199 22.95 -28.54 -1.80
N TYR A 200 22.95 -29.80 -2.18
CA TYR A 200 23.36 -30.26 -3.51
C TYR A 200 24.78 -29.84 -3.95
N GLY A 201 25.73 -29.76 -3.00
CA GLY A 201 27.11 -29.32 -3.25
C GLY A 201 27.31 -27.79 -3.20
N TYR A 202 26.27 -27.01 -2.94
CA TYR A 202 26.37 -25.58 -2.64
C TYR A 202 26.54 -25.40 -1.13
N ILE A 203 27.74 -25.01 -0.73
CA ILE A 203 28.17 -24.97 0.67
C ILE A 203 28.08 -23.56 1.22
N VAL A 204 27.64 -23.40 2.47
CA VAL A 204 27.67 -22.11 3.19
C VAL A 204 29.13 -21.65 3.33
N PRO A 205 29.49 -20.41 3.02
CA PRO A 205 30.83 -19.88 3.17
C PRO A 205 31.41 -20.10 4.57
N ASP A 206 32.64 -20.62 4.69
CA ASP A 206 33.29 -20.93 5.97
C ASP A 206 33.33 -19.76 6.94
N VAL A 207 33.46 -18.54 6.41
CA VAL A 207 33.46 -17.34 7.22
C VAL A 207 32.17 -17.17 8.04
N LEU A 208 31.04 -17.61 7.52
CA LEU A 208 29.73 -17.56 8.21
C LEU A 208 29.59 -18.65 9.27
N LEU A 209 30.39 -19.73 9.18
CA LEU A 209 30.44 -20.82 10.16
C LEU A 209 31.44 -20.53 11.28
N SER A 210 32.34 -19.55 11.12
CA SER A 210 33.49 -19.30 12.00
C SER A 210 33.16 -18.61 13.32
N TRP A 211 31.96 -18.06 13.50
CA TRP A 211 31.54 -17.22 14.66
C TRP A 211 32.41 -15.96 14.91
N HIS A 212 33.29 -15.58 13.98
CA HIS A 212 34.12 -14.36 14.04
C HIS A 212 33.34 -13.17 13.46
N HIS A 213 32.63 -12.44 14.32
CA HIS A 213 31.74 -11.33 13.91
C HIS A 213 32.42 -10.33 12.97
N LYS A 214 33.62 -9.85 13.27
CA LYS A 214 34.36 -8.93 12.38
C LYS A 214 34.55 -9.47 10.95
N ASN A 215 34.93 -10.76 10.84
CA ASN A 215 35.13 -11.36 9.51
C ASN A 215 33.79 -11.55 8.78
N ILE A 216 32.72 -11.84 9.53
CA ILE A 216 31.37 -11.95 9.00
C ILE A 216 30.89 -10.58 8.50
N ASP A 217 31.08 -9.50 9.30
CA ASP A 217 30.68 -8.14 8.94
C ASP A 217 31.43 -7.64 7.70
N LYS A 218 32.74 -7.88 7.65
CA LYS A 218 33.54 -7.61 6.45
C LYS A 218 33.09 -8.38 5.21
N HIS A 219 32.75 -9.68 5.37
CA HIS A 219 32.21 -10.50 4.28
C HIS A 219 30.87 -9.97 3.77
N ARG A 220 30.07 -9.37 4.64
CA ARG A 220 28.78 -8.76 4.36
C ARG A 220 28.87 -7.32 3.86
N GLY A 221 30.08 -6.74 3.82
CA GLY A 221 30.28 -5.35 3.40
C GLY A 221 29.70 -4.32 4.40
N LEU A 222 29.67 -4.66 5.69
CA LEU A 222 29.14 -3.80 6.77
C LEU A 222 30.25 -3.00 7.50
N GLU A 223 31.53 -3.13 7.09
CA GLU A 223 32.68 -2.36 7.58
C GLU A 223 33.14 -1.33 6.55
#